data_b2810c7ae0c0ab5137d88b2aad19bafe
#
_entry.id   b2810c7ae0c0ab5137d88b2aad19bafe
#
_cell.length_a   1.000
_cell.length_b   1.000
_cell.length_c   1.000
_cell.angle_alpha   90.00
_cell.angle_beta   90.00
_cell.angle_gamma   90.00
#
_symmetry.space_group_name_H-M   'P 1'
#
loop_
_entity.id
_entity.type
_entity.pdbx_description
1 polymer ?
#
loop_
_entity_poly.entity_id
_entity_poly.type
_entity_poly.pdbx_seq_one_letter_code
_entity_poly.pdbx_strand_id
1 'polypeptide(L)'
;MRSQATYFGANGWLLEIADCRVLVDPWLCGPLVFPPGAWMLRGELPHPWPVPENLDLLLLTQGLADHSHQPSLKLLPRTLPVVGSGAAAKVVKRLGFEKIETLSPGESCTVKGIS
;
A
#
# COMPACT_ATOMS: atom_id res chain seq x y z
N MET A 1 -11.08 22.93 2.40
CA MET A 1 -10.22 21.79 2.03
C MET A 1 -10.87 20.51 2.58
N ARG A 2 -11.04 19.51 1.75
CA ARG A 2 -11.74 18.29 2.12
C ARG A 2 -10.74 17.15 2.37
N SER A 3 -10.91 16.44 3.48
CA SER A 3 -10.12 15.24 3.79
C SER A 3 -11.05 14.05 3.95
N GLN A 4 -10.67 12.91 3.40
CA GLN A 4 -11.48 11.71 3.43
C GLN A 4 -10.60 10.48 3.57
N ALA A 5 -11.09 9.46 4.28
CA ALA A 5 -10.42 8.17 4.40
C ALA A 5 -11.39 7.08 3.99
N THR A 6 -10.95 6.17 3.12
CA THR A 6 -11.73 5.01 2.68
C THR A 6 -11.01 3.74 3.11
N TYR A 7 -11.72 2.86 3.79
CA TYR A 7 -11.17 1.61 4.31
C TYR A 7 -11.47 0.43 3.38
N PHE A 8 -10.43 -0.35 3.04
CA PHE A 8 -10.57 -1.49 2.13
C PHE A 8 -10.49 -2.86 2.81
N GLY A 9 -10.23 -2.90 4.09
CA GLY A 9 -10.05 -4.15 4.83
C GLY A 9 -8.60 -4.38 5.24
N ALA A 10 -8.38 -5.27 6.20
CA ALA A 10 -7.09 -5.48 6.86
C ALA A 10 -6.48 -4.14 7.29
N ASN A 11 -5.36 -3.73 6.70
CA ASN A 11 -4.71 -2.45 7.01
C ASN A 11 -4.84 -1.44 5.86
N GLY A 12 -5.69 -1.73 4.88
CA GLY A 12 -5.78 -0.95 3.64
C GLY A 12 -6.66 0.28 3.74
N TRP A 13 -6.12 1.43 3.34
CA TRP A 13 -6.80 2.72 3.34
C TRP A 13 -6.46 3.53 2.10
N LEU A 14 -7.44 4.28 1.61
CA LEU A 14 -7.20 5.39 0.69
C LEU A 14 -7.41 6.69 1.48
N LEU A 15 -6.37 7.48 1.60
CA LEU A 15 -6.42 8.78 2.26
C LEU A 15 -6.41 9.88 1.21
N GLU A 16 -7.41 10.75 1.26
CA GLU A 16 -7.49 11.92 0.40
C GLU A 16 -7.35 13.17 1.26
N ILE A 17 -6.18 13.81 1.18
CA ILE A 17 -5.85 14.98 1.99
C ILE A 17 -5.52 16.11 1.03
N ALA A 18 -6.37 17.15 1.00
CA ALA A 18 -6.27 18.21 0.01
C ALA A 18 -6.29 17.61 -1.41
N ASP A 19 -5.26 17.88 -2.22
CA ASP A 19 -5.16 17.33 -3.58
C ASP A 19 -4.33 16.04 -3.64
N CYS A 20 -3.94 15.49 -2.48
CA CYS A 20 -3.07 14.32 -2.43
C CYS A 20 -3.88 13.06 -2.12
N ARG A 21 -3.70 12.03 -2.95
CA ARG A 21 -4.36 10.72 -2.79
C ARG A 21 -3.29 9.69 -2.44
N VAL A 22 -3.37 9.16 -1.21
CA VAL A 22 -2.39 8.22 -0.67
C VAL A 22 -3.06 6.87 -0.42
N LEU A 23 -2.53 5.83 -1.05
CA LEU A 23 -2.99 4.46 -0.81
C LEU A 23 -2.07 3.81 0.22
N VAL A 24 -2.65 3.32 1.32
CA VAL A 24 -1.92 2.75 2.44
C VAL A 24 -2.18 1.25 2.53
N ASP A 25 -1.11 0.46 2.54
CA ASP A 25 -1.16 -1.01 2.77
C ASP A 25 -2.32 -1.71 2.04
N PRO A 26 -2.47 -1.58 0.70
CA PRO A 26 -3.68 -2.01 0.02
C PRO A 26 -3.87 -3.52 -0.04
N TRP A 27 -5.10 -3.93 0.21
CA TRP A 27 -5.58 -5.28 -0.06
C TRP A 27 -6.80 -5.15 -0.97
N LEU A 28 -6.60 -5.34 -2.27
CA LEU A 28 -7.60 -5.04 -3.29
C LEU A 28 -8.18 -6.29 -3.96
N CYS A 29 -7.48 -7.41 -3.88
CA CYS A 29 -7.88 -8.62 -4.57
C CYS A 29 -7.30 -9.87 -3.91
N GLY A 30 -7.97 -11.00 -4.14
CA GLY A 30 -7.49 -12.33 -3.74
C GLY A 30 -7.44 -12.54 -2.23
N PRO A 31 -6.95 -13.72 -1.83
CA PRO A 31 -6.83 -14.05 -0.41
C PRO A 31 -5.62 -13.39 0.22
N LEU A 32 -5.71 -13.13 1.51
CA LEU A 32 -4.60 -12.71 2.35
C LEU A 32 -4.06 -13.96 3.04
N VAL A 33 -2.85 -14.37 2.67
CA VAL A 33 -2.25 -15.62 3.14
C VAL A 33 -1.00 -15.33 3.94
N PHE A 34 -0.91 -15.95 5.11
CA PHE A 34 0.24 -15.83 6.02
C PHE A 34 1.07 -17.11 6.04
N PRO A 35 2.38 -17.01 6.26
CA PRO A 35 3.17 -18.22 6.52
C PRO A 35 2.60 -19.00 7.72
N PRO A 36 2.58 -20.35 7.67
CA PRO A 36 3.14 -21.23 6.66
C PRO A 36 2.27 -21.44 5.42
N GLY A 37 1.06 -20.89 5.35
CA GLY A 37 0.25 -20.97 4.16
C GLY A 37 -1.25 -20.90 4.44
N ALA A 38 -2.06 -20.96 3.39
CA ALA A 38 -3.50 -20.77 3.43
C ALA A 38 -4.24 -21.78 4.32
N TRP A 39 -3.66 -22.96 4.51
CA TRP A 39 -4.24 -23.99 5.39
C TRP A 39 -4.19 -23.61 6.86
N MET A 40 -3.34 -22.68 7.24
CA MET A 40 -3.14 -22.25 8.62
C MET A 40 -3.83 -20.91 8.90
N LEU A 41 -3.48 -19.87 8.13
CA LEU A 41 -4.02 -18.52 8.28
C LEU A 41 -4.35 -17.93 6.91
N ARG A 42 -5.61 -17.54 6.73
CA ARG A 42 -6.07 -16.95 5.47
C ARG A 42 -7.22 -15.99 5.72
N GLY A 43 -7.13 -14.80 5.14
CA GLY A 43 -8.24 -13.86 5.06
C GLY A 43 -8.78 -13.80 3.63
N GLU A 44 -10.04 -13.44 3.48
CA GLU A 44 -10.67 -13.30 2.16
C GLU A 44 -11.45 -12.00 2.07
N LEU A 45 -11.43 -11.39 0.87
CA LEU A 45 -12.31 -10.26 0.57
C LEU A 45 -13.65 -10.80 0.04
N PRO A 46 -14.79 -10.18 0.41
CA PRO A 46 -16.07 -10.57 -0.17
C PRO A 46 -16.11 -10.36 -1.68
N HIS A 47 -15.38 -9.38 -2.19
CA HIS A 47 -15.21 -9.12 -3.62
C HIS A 47 -13.95 -8.27 -3.81
N PRO A 48 -13.34 -8.29 -5.02
CA PRO A 48 -12.22 -7.39 -5.31
C PRO A 48 -12.65 -5.94 -5.30
N TRP A 49 -11.74 -5.05 -4.88
CA TRP A 49 -11.96 -3.60 -4.95
C TRP A 49 -11.44 -3.06 -6.28
N PRO A 50 -12.11 -2.05 -6.87
CA PRO A 50 -11.52 -1.33 -7.99
C PRO A 50 -10.20 -0.71 -7.59
N VAL A 51 -9.23 -0.70 -8.52
CA VAL A 51 -7.95 -0.03 -8.28
C VAL A 51 -8.21 1.48 -8.29
N PRO A 52 -7.86 2.21 -7.19
CA PRO A 52 -8.04 3.64 -7.18
C PRO A 52 -7.21 4.33 -8.27
N GLU A 53 -7.78 5.33 -8.92
CA GLU A 53 -7.11 6.10 -9.96
C GLU A 53 -6.53 7.41 -9.39
N ASN A 54 -5.64 8.02 -10.16
CA ASN A 54 -5.04 9.31 -9.82
C ASN A 54 -4.36 9.31 -8.45
N LEU A 55 -3.67 8.23 -8.14
CA LEU A 55 -2.90 8.12 -6.91
C LEU A 55 -1.62 8.94 -7.00
N ASP A 56 -1.26 9.58 -5.90
CA ASP A 56 -0.03 10.36 -5.78
C ASP A 56 1.07 9.61 -5.04
N LEU A 57 0.69 8.68 -4.15
CA LEU A 57 1.64 7.98 -3.30
C LEU A 57 1.09 6.64 -2.87
N LEU A 58 1.96 5.65 -2.81
CA LEU A 58 1.74 4.37 -2.13
C LEU A 58 2.56 4.37 -0.84
N LEU A 59 1.89 4.21 0.29
CA LEU A 59 2.53 4.15 1.60
C LEU A 59 2.43 2.73 2.15
N LEU A 60 3.57 2.12 2.43
CA LEU A 60 3.63 0.76 2.96
C LEU A 60 4.33 0.75 4.31
N THR A 61 3.63 0.29 5.33
CA THR A 61 4.13 0.35 6.70
C THR A 61 5.02 -0.83 7.05
N GLN A 62 4.75 -2.01 6.46
CA GLN A 62 5.51 -3.23 6.74
C GLN A 62 5.60 -4.12 5.50
N GLY A 63 6.56 -5.06 5.50
CA GLY A 63 6.72 -6.02 4.41
C GLY A 63 5.87 -7.27 4.51
N LEU A 64 5.10 -7.44 5.59
CA LEU A 64 4.23 -8.61 5.79
C LEU A 64 3.03 -8.60 4.84
N ALA A 65 2.45 -9.77 4.59
CA ALA A 65 1.38 -9.94 3.60
C ALA A 65 0.14 -9.07 3.85
N ASP A 66 -0.18 -8.77 5.10
CA ASP A 66 -1.33 -7.92 5.45
C ASP A 66 -1.06 -6.42 5.29
N HIS A 67 0.17 -6.03 4.98
CA HIS A 67 0.56 -4.65 4.70
C HIS A 67 1.08 -4.48 3.28
N SER A 68 1.86 -5.44 2.79
CA SER A 68 2.43 -5.41 1.44
C SER A 68 1.90 -6.60 0.63
N HIS A 69 0.60 -6.59 0.35
CA HIS A 69 -0.08 -7.66 -0.38
C HIS A 69 0.33 -7.64 -1.85
N GLN A 70 1.22 -8.55 -2.23
CA GLN A 70 1.83 -8.52 -3.56
C GLN A 70 0.84 -8.61 -4.72
N PRO A 71 -0.21 -9.45 -4.70
CA PRO A 71 -1.21 -9.45 -5.77
C PRO A 71 -1.88 -8.09 -5.96
N SER A 72 -2.17 -7.36 -4.87
CA SER A 72 -2.74 -6.01 -4.94
C SER A 72 -1.73 -5.00 -5.47
N LEU A 73 -0.47 -5.08 -5.02
CA LEU A 73 0.59 -4.17 -5.46
C LEU A 73 0.86 -4.31 -6.96
N LYS A 74 0.73 -5.51 -7.51
CA LYS A 74 0.94 -5.76 -8.94
C LYS A 74 -0.09 -5.07 -9.83
N LEU A 75 -1.23 -4.65 -9.28
CA LEU A 75 -2.27 -3.93 -10.01
C LEU A 75 -1.93 -2.45 -10.19
N LEU A 76 -0.94 -1.93 -9.46
CA LEU A 76 -0.61 -0.51 -9.45
C LEU A 76 0.45 -0.17 -10.48
N PRO A 77 0.45 1.09 -11.02
CA PRO A 77 1.50 1.51 -11.94
C PRO A 77 2.87 1.50 -11.26
N ARG A 78 3.88 1.00 -11.95
CA ARG A 78 5.25 0.91 -11.42
C ARG A 78 5.92 2.28 -11.27
N THR A 79 5.36 3.30 -11.89
CA THR A 79 5.83 4.69 -11.78
C THR A 79 5.27 5.42 -10.56
N LEU A 80 4.30 4.82 -9.86
CA LEU A 80 3.73 5.41 -8.66
C LEU A 80 4.80 5.52 -7.57
N PRO A 81 5.03 6.72 -7.01
CA PRO A 81 5.98 6.86 -5.90
C PRO A 81 5.58 6.02 -4.69
N VAL A 82 6.55 5.37 -4.06
CA VAL A 82 6.35 4.54 -2.88
C VAL A 82 7.19 5.07 -1.74
N VAL A 83 6.56 5.21 -0.58
CA VAL A 83 7.26 5.47 0.68
C VAL A 83 6.97 4.31 1.60
N GLY A 84 7.99 3.75 2.22
CA GLY A 84 7.78 2.60 3.07
C GLY A 84 8.94 2.31 4.02
N SER A 85 8.70 1.35 4.92
CA SER A 85 9.74 0.80 5.77
C SER A 85 10.79 0.06 4.93
N GLY A 86 11.95 -0.25 5.52
CA GLY A 86 12.99 -0.99 4.82
C GLY A 86 12.52 -2.32 4.28
N ALA A 87 11.70 -3.06 5.05
CA ALA A 87 11.16 -4.35 4.62
C ALA A 87 10.18 -4.19 3.46
N ALA A 88 9.28 -3.19 3.51
CA ALA A 88 8.33 -2.91 2.46
C ALA A 88 9.05 -2.45 1.17
N ALA A 89 10.08 -1.63 1.30
CA ALA A 89 10.88 -1.17 0.17
C ALA A 89 11.49 -2.34 -0.62
N LYS A 90 11.95 -3.38 0.09
CA LYS A 90 12.49 -4.58 -0.57
C LYS A 90 11.43 -5.30 -1.40
N VAL A 91 10.20 -5.37 -0.90
CA VAL A 91 9.08 -6.01 -1.62
C VAL A 91 8.80 -5.28 -2.92
N VAL A 92 8.58 -3.96 -2.86
CA VAL A 92 8.23 -3.19 -4.06
C VAL A 92 9.38 -3.08 -5.05
N LYS A 93 10.62 -3.08 -4.58
CA LYS A 93 11.78 -3.12 -5.47
C LYS A 93 11.78 -4.39 -6.32
N ARG A 94 11.49 -5.53 -5.72
CA ARG A 94 11.39 -6.80 -6.44
C ARG A 94 10.23 -6.82 -7.45
N LEU A 95 9.16 -6.07 -7.16
CA LEU A 95 8.02 -5.95 -8.06
C LEU A 95 8.23 -4.96 -9.21
N GLY A 96 9.35 -4.23 -9.19
CA GLY A 96 9.72 -3.33 -10.27
C GLY A 96 9.28 -1.88 -10.11
N PHE A 97 8.90 -1.46 -8.92
CA PHE A 97 8.58 -0.05 -8.66
C PHE A 97 9.87 0.79 -8.78
N GLU A 98 9.75 1.94 -9.44
CA GLU A 98 10.91 2.74 -9.84
C GLU A 98 11.26 3.84 -8.84
N LYS A 99 10.27 4.39 -8.14
CA LYS A 99 10.43 5.53 -7.23
C LYS A 99 10.14 5.10 -5.81
N ILE A 100 11.18 4.70 -5.08
CA ILE A 100 11.05 4.15 -3.72
C ILE A 100 11.85 5.01 -2.75
N GLU A 101 11.18 5.51 -1.70
CA GLU A 101 11.82 6.18 -0.58
C GLU A 101 11.62 5.37 0.68
N THR A 102 12.70 5.07 1.37
CA THR A 102 12.68 4.29 2.62
C THR A 102 12.78 5.24 3.81
N LEU A 103 11.87 5.05 4.78
CA LEU A 103 11.89 5.82 6.02
C LEU A 103 12.17 4.89 7.20
N SER A 104 13.06 5.33 8.08
CA SER A 104 13.29 4.71 9.39
C SER A 104 12.41 5.40 10.45
N PRO A 105 12.19 4.76 11.61
CA PRO A 105 11.38 5.38 12.66
C PRO A 105 11.87 6.79 13.00
N GLY A 106 10.95 7.74 13.03
CA GLY A 106 11.24 9.15 13.32
C GLY A 106 11.56 10.00 12.11
N GLU A 107 11.80 9.40 10.94
CA GLU A 107 12.01 10.15 9.71
C GLU A 107 10.69 10.56 9.06
N SER A 108 10.74 11.58 8.22
CA SER A 108 9.55 12.06 7.47
C SER A 108 9.95 12.47 6.07
N CYS A 109 8.94 12.54 5.20
CA CYS A 109 9.11 13.05 3.84
C CYS A 109 7.91 13.94 3.48
N THR A 110 8.04 14.69 2.38
CA THR A 110 6.98 15.58 1.92
C THR A 110 6.58 15.18 0.50
N VAL A 111 5.28 15.03 0.29
CA VAL A 111 4.68 14.74 -1.02
C VAL A 111 3.61 15.78 -1.31
N LYS A 112 3.71 16.48 -2.44
CA LYS A 112 2.78 17.57 -2.81
C LYS A 112 2.56 18.59 -1.68
N GLY A 113 3.63 18.91 -0.93
CA GLY A 113 3.55 19.85 0.18
C GLY A 113 2.94 19.30 1.47
N ILE A 114 2.68 18.01 1.56
CA ILE A 114 2.10 17.35 2.74
C ILE A 114 3.15 16.41 3.33
N SER A 115 3.42 16.60 4.62
CA SER A 115 4.38 15.78 5.37
C SER A 115 3.69 14.68 6.15
#